data_ec9216a6a857b3997f81bab14526d9c4
#
_entry.id   ec9216a6a857b3997f81bab14526d9c4
#
_cell.length_a   1.000
_cell.length_b   1.000
_cell.length_c   1.000
_cell.angle_alpha   90.00
_cell.angle_beta   90.00
_cell.angle_gamma   90.00
#
_symmetry.space_group_name_H-M   'P 1'
#
loop_
_entity.id
_entity.type
_entity.pdbx_description
1 polymer ?
#
loop_
_entity_poly.entity_id
_entity_poly.type
_entity_poly.pdbx_seq_one_letter_code
_entity_poly.pdbx_strand_id
1 'polypeptide(L)'
;EAGSVQWMTAGKGLVHSEMPEQENGLMWGVQLWINLPAKSKMMPPRYQDIPPQNIPEVETLDGTLIRVIAGTFSNVEGPIHGIDAEPLYLDVRLGNATSLEIPIPSTHSAFAYCYEGEVYISGNLVEKGKLVSLSEGDYITVQGCSVSSQDSLILVAGKPFDEPIVRYGPFVMNTKEEIQQAIHDAQNGLI
;
A
#
# COMPACT_ATOMS: atom_id res chain seq x y z
N GLU A 1 6.65 -16.18 1.00
CA GLU A 1 5.56 -16.86 1.74
C GLU A 1 4.25 -16.07 1.66
N ALA A 2 3.11 -16.77 1.87
CA ALA A 2 1.82 -16.09 1.95
C ALA A 2 1.82 -15.06 3.09
N GLY A 3 1.33 -13.84 2.80
CA GLY A 3 1.31 -12.74 3.76
C GLY A 3 2.63 -12.00 3.96
N SER A 4 3.71 -12.35 3.24
CA SER A 4 4.93 -11.54 3.23
C SER A 4 4.74 -10.23 2.46
N VAL A 5 5.59 -9.26 2.73
CA VAL A 5 5.64 -7.98 2.02
C VAL A 5 7.05 -7.73 1.53
N GLN A 6 7.16 -7.39 0.25
CA GLN A 6 8.41 -6.89 -0.34
C GLN A 6 8.25 -5.39 -0.57
N TRP A 7 9.13 -4.60 0.03
CA TRP A 7 9.13 -3.16 -0.13
C TRP A 7 10.41 -2.70 -0.80
N MET A 8 10.27 -2.13 -1.98
CA MET A 8 11.40 -1.63 -2.76
C MET A 8 11.29 -0.12 -2.92
N THR A 9 12.35 0.57 -2.56
CA THR A 9 12.54 1.98 -2.91
C THR A 9 13.52 2.02 -4.06
N ALA A 10 13.02 2.30 -5.27
CA ALA A 10 13.85 2.23 -6.46
C ALA A 10 14.93 3.32 -6.52
N GLY A 11 14.62 4.52 -6.01
CA GLY A 11 15.58 5.63 -6.00
C GLY A 11 16.12 5.93 -7.39
N LYS A 12 17.45 6.01 -7.52
CA LYS A 12 18.11 6.26 -8.80
C LYS A 12 17.97 5.13 -9.83
N GLY A 13 17.41 4.01 -9.44
CA GLY A 13 17.13 2.85 -10.28
C GLY A 13 17.39 1.53 -9.59
N LEU A 14 16.57 0.54 -9.91
CA LEU A 14 16.65 -0.82 -9.41
C LEU A 14 16.19 -1.78 -10.51
N VAL A 15 17.03 -2.75 -10.84
CA VAL A 15 16.69 -3.86 -11.72
C VAL A 15 16.37 -5.06 -10.85
N HIS A 16 15.18 -5.62 -10.99
CA HIS A 16 14.75 -6.80 -10.24
C HIS A 16 13.98 -7.77 -11.14
N SER A 17 13.84 -9.01 -10.69
CA SER A 17 12.98 -10.00 -11.29
C SER A 17 12.03 -10.57 -10.23
N GLU A 18 10.78 -10.75 -10.61
CA GLU A 18 9.77 -11.42 -9.78
C GLU A 18 9.55 -12.82 -10.36
N MET A 19 10.06 -13.83 -9.65
CA MET A 19 9.91 -15.23 -10.04
C MET A 19 8.95 -15.92 -9.07
N PRO A 20 7.76 -16.35 -9.53
CA PRO A 20 6.86 -17.10 -8.66
C PRO A 20 7.49 -18.48 -8.35
N GLU A 21 7.68 -18.75 -7.07
CA GLU A 21 8.11 -20.06 -6.54
C GLU A 21 6.89 -20.79 -5.97
N GLN A 22 6.01 -21.23 -6.85
CA GLN A 22 4.77 -21.86 -6.46
C GLN A 22 4.70 -23.29 -7.00
N GLU A 23 4.53 -24.26 -6.10
CA GLU A 23 4.33 -25.65 -6.48
C GLU A 23 2.85 -25.98 -6.72
N ASN A 24 1.94 -25.47 -5.88
CA ASN A 24 0.50 -25.71 -5.97
C ASN A 24 -0.31 -24.49 -5.47
N GLY A 25 -1.49 -24.29 -6.04
CA GLY A 25 -2.45 -23.29 -5.61
C GLY A 25 -2.39 -22.00 -6.43
N LEU A 26 -3.03 -20.94 -5.94
CA LEU A 26 -3.12 -19.62 -6.58
C LEU A 26 -2.04 -18.70 -6.02
N MET A 27 -1.19 -18.17 -6.89
CA MET A 27 -0.35 -17.03 -6.54
C MET A 27 -1.23 -15.76 -6.61
N TRP A 28 -1.46 -15.15 -5.48
CA TRP A 28 -2.29 -13.96 -5.35
C TRP A 28 -1.61 -12.93 -4.49
N GLY A 29 -1.55 -11.71 -4.99
CA GLY A 29 -0.94 -10.59 -4.31
C GLY A 29 -1.37 -9.28 -4.93
N VAL A 30 -0.96 -8.18 -4.31
CA VAL A 30 -1.15 -6.83 -4.81
C VAL A 30 0.19 -6.13 -4.94
N GLN A 31 0.35 -5.35 -6.01
CA GLN A 31 1.48 -4.47 -6.19
C GLN A 31 1.00 -3.03 -6.10
N LEU A 32 1.58 -2.27 -5.17
CA LEU A 32 1.32 -0.86 -4.95
C LEU A 32 2.55 -0.04 -5.38
N TRP A 33 2.31 1.02 -6.12
CA TRP A 33 3.35 2.00 -6.44
C TRP A 33 3.11 3.28 -5.66
N ILE A 34 4.12 3.67 -4.86
CA ILE A 34 4.16 4.94 -4.13
C ILE A 34 5.26 5.78 -4.75
N ASN A 35 4.93 7.03 -5.13
CA ASN A 35 5.90 7.93 -5.72
C ASN A 35 6.92 8.42 -4.68
N LEU A 36 8.08 8.86 -5.14
CA LEU A 36 9.08 9.58 -4.35
C LEU A 36 9.03 11.07 -4.71
N PRO A 37 9.24 11.97 -3.74
CA PRO A 37 9.41 13.39 -4.05
C PRO A 37 10.70 13.62 -4.83
N ALA A 38 10.77 14.73 -5.57
CA ALA A 38 11.92 15.08 -6.40
C ALA A 38 13.27 14.97 -5.66
N LYS A 39 13.31 15.45 -4.42
CA LYS A 39 14.51 15.40 -3.55
C LYS A 39 15.06 14.00 -3.29
N SER A 40 14.18 12.97 -3.34
CA SER A 40 14.51 11.58 -2.99
C SER A 40 14.58 10.65 -4.19
N LYS A 41 14.23 11.12 -5.42
CA LYS A 41 14.23 10.26 -6.61
C LYS A 41 15.59 9.67 -6.94
N MET A 42 16.66 10.37 -6.67
CA MET A 42 18.04 9.92 -6.96
C MET A 42 18.75 9.31 -5.73
N MET A 43 18.00 8.96 -4.66
CA MET A 43 18.59 8.28 -3.51
C MET A 43 19.07 6.87 -3.88
N PRO A 44 19.98 6.26 -3.09
CA PRO A 44 20.35 4.86 -3.28
C PRO A 44 19.13 3.93 -3.18
N PRO A 45 19.03 2.89 -4.00
CA PRO A 45 17.95 1.92 -3.90
C PRO A 45 17.98 1.18 -2.56
N ARG A 46 16.80 0.81 -2.07
CA ARG A 46 16.64 0.05 -0.83
C ARG A 46 15.63 -1.07 -1.04
N TYR A 47 15.95 -2.26 -0.57
CA TYR A 47 15.08 -3.42 -0.59
C TYR A 47 14.84 -3.93 0.83
N GLN A 48 13.58 -4.24 1.15
CA GLN A 48 13.17 -4.80 2.43
C GLN A 48 12.25 -6.00 2.16
N ASP A 49 12.63 -7.16 2.66
CA ASP A 49 11.80 -8.36 2.65
C ASP A 49 11.29 -8.60 4.07
N ILE A 50 9.97 -8.52 4.22
CA ILE A 50 9.29 -8.61 5.52
C ILE A 50 8.50 -9.91 5.55
N PRO A 51 8.96 -10.93 6.26
CA PRO A 51 8.23 -12.16 6.43
C PRO A 51 6.94 -11.93 7.25
N PRO A 52 5.92 -12.78 7.09
CA PRO A 52 4.60 -12.57 7.68
C PRO A 52 4.63 -12.33 9.20
N GLN A 53 5.49 -13.06 9.91
CA GLN A 53 5.63 -12.98 11.37
C GLN A 53 6.21 -11.65 11.87
N ASN A 54 6.81 -10.86 10.98
CA ASN A 54 7.36 -9.54 11.30
C ASN A 54 6.39 -8.40 10.99
N ILE A 55 5.20 -8.71 10.50
CA ILE A 55 4.14 -7.73 10.28
C ILE A 55 3.20 -7.79 11.49
N PRO A 56 3.18 -6.75 12.33
CA PRO A 56 2.35 -6.74 13.52
C PRO A 56 0.86 -6.75 13.17
N GLU A 57 0.10 -7.41 14.03
CA GLU A 57 -1.34 -7.57 13.90
C GLU A 57 -2.05 -6.97 15.11
N VAL A 58 -3.17 -6.30 14.86
CA VAL A 58 -4.10 -5.82 15.88
C VAL A 58 -5.40 -6.58 15.72
N GLU A 59 -5.79 -7.31 16.75
CA GLU A 59 -7.09 -8.01 16.78
C GLU A 59 -8.05 -7.22 17.68
N THR A 60 -9.23 -6.94 17.16
CA THR A 60 -10.29 -6.26 17.90
C THR A 60 -11.20 -7.28 18.59
N LEU A 61 -12.02 -6.83 19.56
CA LEU A 61 -12.91 -7.71 20.36
C LEU A 61 -13.94 -8.44 19.49
N ASP A 62 -14.27 -7.94 18.32
CA ASP A 62 -15.20 -8.52 17.35
C ASP A 62 -14.55 -9.47 16.35
N GLY A 63 -13.24 -9.72 16.50
CA GLY A 63 -12.47 -10.62 15.65
C GLY A 63 -12.00 -9.98 14.33
N THR A 64 -12.05 -8.67 14.19
CA THR A 64 -11.40 -7.97 13.07
C THR A 64 -9.90 -8.02 13.26
N LEU A 65 -9.19 -8.47 12.23
CA LEU A 65 -7.74 -8.55 12.20
C LEU A 65 -7.16 -7.48 11.28
N ILE A 66 -6.31 -6.63 11.82
CA ILE A 66 -5.63 -5.56 11.07
C ILE A 66 -4.13 -5.80 11.07
N ARG A 67 -3.55 -6.04 9.91
CA ARG A 67 -2.10 -6.11 9.73
C ARG A 67 -1.57 -4.73 9.39
N VAL A 68 -0.64 -4.25 10.21
CA VAL A 68 -0.03 -2.93 10.04
C VAL A 68 1.25 -3.08 9.23
N ILE A 69 1.18 -2.80 7.92
CA ILE A 69 2.31 -2.96 7.00
C ILE A 69 3.22 -1.74 7.07
N ALA A 70 2.63 -0.54 7.04
CA ALA A 70 3.34 0.73 7.19
C ALA A 70 2.48 1.73 7.97
N GLY A 71 3.12 2.68 8.64
CA GLY A 71 2.46 3.66 9.49
C GLY A 71 2.06 3.07 10.85
N THR A 72 1.11 3.71 11.52
CA THR A 72 0.70 3.35 12.88
C THR A 72 -0.81 3.20 12.96
N PHE A 73 -1.28 2.11 13.54
CA PHE A 73 -2.68 1.90 13.89
C PHE A 73 -2.79 1.40 15.35
N SER A 74 -3.66 2.00 16.16
CA SER A 74 -3.88 1.63 17.58
C SER A 74 -2.59 1.51 18.40
N ASN A 75 -1.63 2.44 18.22
CA ASN A 75 -0.29 2.45 18.81
C ASN A 75 0.63 1.28 18.39
N VAL A 76 0.25 0.53 17.38
CA VAL A 76 1.10 -0.51 16.77
C VAL A 76 1.69 0.05 15.49
N GLU A 77 3.02 0.01 15.37
CA GLU A 77 3.75 0.53 14.22
C GLU A 77 4.18 -0.58 13.29
N GLY A 78 3.95 -0.39 11.98
CA GLY A 78 4.37 -1.32 10.93
C GLY A 78 5.88 -1.30 10.71
N PRO A 79 6.46 -2.37 10.09
CA PRO A 79 7.91 -2.52 9.93
C PRO A 79 8.53 -1.61 8.88
N ILE A 80 7.74 -0.92 8.07
CA ILE A 80 8.21 -0.07 6.98
C ILE A 80 8.38 1.36 7.47
N HIS A 81 9.62 1.84 7.48
CA HIS A 81 9.98 3.17 8.00
C HIS A 81 10.78 3.99 7.00
N GLY A 82 10.83 5.31 7.21
CA GLY A 82 11.66 6.24 6.46
C GLY A 82 11.20 6.44 5.02
N ILE A 83 9.88 6.45 4.80
CA ILE A 83 9.25 6.71 3.51
C ILE A 83 8.71 8.15 3.51
N ASP A 84 9.13 8.97 2.54
CA ASP A 84 8.75 10.39 2.45
C ASP A 84 7.22 10.63 2.38
N ALA A 85 6.48 9.68 1.82
CA ALA A 85 5.01 9.73 1.72
C ALA A 85 4.31 9.48 3.06
N GLU A 86 5.04 9.12 4.13
CA GLU A 86 4.47 8.79 5.44
C GLU A 86 3.27 7.82 5.33
N PRO A 87 3.44 6.66 4.65
CA PRO A 87 2.29 5.82 4.30
C PRO A 87 1.63 5.21 5.52
N LEU A 88 0.29 5.18 5.51
CA LEU A 88 -0.49 4.23 6.27
C LEU A 88 -0.91 3.11 5.31
N TYR A 89 -0.49 1.88 5.57
CA TYR A 89 -0.85 0.73 4.76
C TYR A 89 -1.33 -0.41 5.67
N LEU A 90 -2.62 -0.67 5.61
CA LEU A 90 -3.30 -1.67 6.42
C LEU A 90 -3.93 -2.75 5.53
N ASP A 91 -3.78 -4.02 5.93
CA ASP A 91 -4.59 -5.14 5.43
C ASP A 91 -5.62 -5.46 6.51
N VAL A 92 -6.90 -5.21 6.23
CA VAL A 92 -8.00 -5.31 7.17
C VAL A 92 -8.90 -6.48 6.79
N ARG A 93 -9.05 -7.42 7.71
CA ARG A 93 -9.96 -8.57 7.61
C ARG A 93 -11.03 -8.41 8.65
N LEU A 94 -12.21 -8.06 8.19
CA LEU A 94 -13.32 -7.71 9.06
C LEU A 94 -13.91 -8.93 9.74
N GLY A 95 -14.12 -8.83 11.04
CA GLY A 95 -14.86 -9.78 11.83
C GLY A 95 -16.39 -9.63 11.63
N ASN A 96 -17.16 -10.24 12.52
CA ASN A 96 -18.62 -10.30 12.42
C ASN A 96 -19.28 -8.90 12.47
N ALA A 97 -19.66 -8.37 11.30
CA ALA A 97 -20.62 -7.27 11.09
C ALA A 97 -20.47 -6.00 11.97
N THR A 98 -19.31 -5.75 12.53
CA THR A 98 -19.06 -4.57 13.34
C THR A 98 -18.48 -3.43 12.49
N SER A 99 -18.73 -2.22 12.94
CA SER A 99 -18.16 -1.02 12.34
C SER A 99 -16.83 -0.69 13.01
N LEU A 100 -15.77 -0.62 12.23
CA LEU A 100 -14.45 -0.19 12.65
C LEU A 100 -14.19 1.22 12.15
N GLU A 101 -13.78 2.10 13.05
CA GLU A 101 -13.28 3.42 12.70
C GLU A 101 -11.74 3.37 12.56
N ILE A 102 -11.24 3.83 11.41
CA ILE A 102 -9.81 3.88 11.12
C ILE A 102 -9.40 5.35 10.92
N PRO A 103 -8.60 5.91 11.83
CA PRO A 103 -8.10 7.27 11.68
C PRO A 103 -7.13 7.38 10.52
N ILE A 104 -7.24 8.47 9.76
CA ILE A 104 -6.36 8.82 8.64
C ILE A 104 -5.89 10.25 8.87
N PRO A 105 -4.59 10.57 8.75
CA PRO A 105 -4.15 11.94 8.83
C PRO A 105 -4.85 12.80 7.78
N SER A 106 -5.47 13.91 8.18
CA SER A 106 -6.25 14.78 7.30
C SER A 106 -5.47 15.40 6.15
N THR A 107 -4.13 15.37 6.24
CA THR A 107 -3.20 15.80 5.20
C THR A 107 -2.88 14.72 4.16
N HIS A 108 -3.41 13.50 4.33
CA HIS A 108 -3.13 12.39 3.45
C HIS A 108 -4.25 12.19 2.43
N SER A 109 -3.85 11.85 1.20
CA SER A 109 -4.77 11.27 0.23
C SER A 109 -4.88 9.77 0.50
N ALA A 110 -6.09 9.22 0.40
CA ALA A 110 -6.33 7.83 0.75
C ALA A 110 -7.25 7.12 -0.26
N PHE A 111 -7.08 5.81 -0.33
CA PHE A 111 -8.00 4.92 -1.04
C PHE A 111 -8.14 3.59 -0.30
N ALA A 112 -9.24 2.90 -0.57
CA ALA A 112 -9.45 1.54 -0.12
C ALA A 112 -9.74 0.61 -1.31
N TYR A 113 -9.26 -0.63 -1.23
CA TYR A 113 -9.48 -1.67 -2.23
C TYR A 113 -10.07 -2.91 -1.56
N CYS A 114 -11.33 -3.23 -1.90
CA CYS A 114 -11.98 -4.46 -1.43
C CYS A 114 -11.48 -5.64 -2.26
N TYR A 115 -10.74 -6.57 -1.64
CA TYR A 115 -10.17 -7.70 -2.34
C TYR A 115 -10.92 -9.02 -2.08
N GLU A 116 -11.73 -9.09 -1.01
CA GLU A 116 -12.58 -10.25 -0.70
C GLU A 116 -13.90 -9.80 -0.08
N GLY A 117 -15.00 -10.44 -0.47
CA GLY A 117 -16.34 -10.14 0.02
C GLY A 117 -16.89 -8.79 -0.42
N GLU A 118 -17.63 -8.15 0.44
CA GLU A 118 -18.25 -6.84 0.26
C GLU A 118 -18.12 -6.03 1.55
N VAL A 119 -17.84 -4.75 1.45
CA VAL A 119 -17.65 -3.88 2.62
C VAL A 119 -18.44 -2.59 2.48
N TYR A 120 -18.95 -2.07 3.56
CA TYR A 120 -19.39 -0.68 3.61
C TYR A 120 -18.23 0.21 4.02
N ILE A 121 -17.94 1.24 3.24
CA ILE A 121 -16.95 2.27 3.53
C ILE A 121 -17.68 3.60 3.65
N SER A 122 -17.69 4.18 4.85
CA SER A 122 -18.43 5.42 5.17
C SER A 122 -19.88 5.37 4.64
N GLY A 123 -20.56 4.23 4.85
CA GLY A 123 -21.94 3.99 4.47
C GLY A 123 -22.18 3.62 3.00
N ASN A 124 -21.15 3.55 2.16
CA ASN A 124 -21.25 3.17 0.75
C ASN A 124 -20.79 1.72 0.55
N LEU A 125 -21.58 0.92 -0.14
CA LEU A 125 -21.24 -0.47 -0.46
C LEU A 125 -20.12 -0.52 -1.50
N VAL A 126 -19.09 -1.29 -1.21
CA VAL A 126 -17.95 -1.55 -2.08
C VAL A 126 -17.80 -3.05 -2.28
N GLU A 127 -18.02 -3.48 -3.51
CA GLU A 127 -17.94 -4.89 -3.90
C GLU A 127 -16.48 -5.33 -4.12
N LYS A 128 -16.25 -6.64 -4.06
CA LYS A 128 -14.97 -7.26 -4.40
C LYS A 128 -14.40 -6.75 -5.73
N GLY A 129 -13.12 -6.45 -5.73
CA GLY A 129 -12.38 -5.96 -6.90
C GLY A 129 -12.56 -4.47 -7.18
N LYS A 130 -13.26 -3.74 -6.30
CA LYS A 130 -13.46 -2.30 -6.43
C LYS A 130 -12.47 -1.52 -5.57
N LEU A 131 -11.94 -0.45 -6.17
CA LEU A 131 -11.15 0.56 -5.48
C LEU A 131 -11.99 1.83 -5.34
N VAL A 132 -11.97 2.43 -4.16
CA VAL A 132 -12.61 3.71 -3.88
C VAL A 132 -11.58 4.72 -3.43
N SER A 133 -11.57 5.90 -4.06
CA SER A 133 -10.82 7.05 -3.60
C SER A 133 -11.62 7.74 -2.50
N LEU A 134 -10.95 8.09 -1.42
CA LEU A 134 -11.58 8.75 -0.28
C LEU A 134 -11.49 10.27 -0.42
N SER A 135 -12.51 10.96 0.05
CA SER A 135 -12.50 12.43 0.17
C SER A 135 -11.68 12.86 1.40
N GLU A 136 -11.44 14.16 1.51
CA GLU A 136 -10.82 14.73 2.70
C GLU A 136 -11.60 14.36 3.97
N GLY A 137 -10.86 14.03 5.03
CA GLY A 137 -11.40 13.62 6.32
C GLY A 137 -10.28 13.17 7.24
N ASP A 138 -10.59 12.86 8.48
CA ASP A 138 -9.65 12.43 9.52
C ASP A 138 -9.86 10.97 9.95
N TYR A 139 -10.91 10.32 9.43
CA TYR A 139 -11.17 8.89 9.62
C TYR A 139 -12.08 8.33 8.53
N ILE A 140 -12.11 7.00 8.42
CA ILE A 140 -13.16 6.27 7.70
C ILE A 140 -13.84 5.28 8.65
N THR A 141 -15.09 4.95 8.33
CA THR A 141 -15.73 3.77 8.93
C THR A 141 -15.78 2.64 7.92
N VAL A 142 -15.42 1.43 8.35
CA VAL A 142 -15.53 0.22 7.55
C VAL A 142 -16.37 -0.81 8.27
N GLN A 143 -17.23 -1.51 7.52
CA GLN A 143 -18.11 -2.53 8.07
C GLN A 143 -18.25 -3.67 7.07
N GLY A 144 -18.11 -4.92 7.55
CA GLY A 144 -18.35 -6.10 6.73
C GLY A 144 -19.83 -6.31 6.45
N CYS A 145 -20.13 -6.89 5.31
CA CYS A 145 -21.50 -7.26 4.91
C CYS A 145 -21.87 -8.66 5.34
N SER A 146 -20.89 -9.55 5.50
CA SER A 146 -21.08 -10.97 5.73
C SER A 146 -20.86 -11.37 7.18
N VAL A 147 -21.73 -12.26 7.66
CA VAL A 147 -21.57 -12.92 8.97
C VAL A 147 -20.73 -14.21 8.85
N SER A 148 -20.54 -14.71 7.63
CA SER A 148 -19.93 -16.02 7.36
C SER A 148 -18.72 -16.00 6.44
N SER A 149 -18.39 -14.86 5.82
CA SER A 149 -17.21 -14.69 4.98
C SER A 149 -16.30 -13.59 5.55
N GLN A 150 -15.03 -13.72 5.27
CA GLN A 150 -14.02 -12.76 5.71
C GLN A 150 -13.96 -11.62 4.71
N ASP A 151 -14.83 -10.62 4.90
CA ASP A 151 -14.79 -9.40 4.09
C ASP A 151 -13.46 -8.69 4.33
N SER A 152 -12.75 -8.34 3.27
CA SER A 152 -11.37 -7.88 3.42
C SER A 152 -11.04 -6.74 2.48
N LEU A 153 -10.27 -5.80 2.98
CA LEU A 153 -9.82 -4.64 2.21
C LEU A 153 -8.38 -4.24 2.53
N ILE A 154 -7.75 -3.60 1.58
CA ILE A 154 -6.53 -2.85 1.77
C ILE A 154 -6.90 -1.38 1.90
N LEU A 155 -6.40 -0.73 2.94
CA LEU A 155 -6.44 0.72 3.11
C LEU A 155 -5.04 1.29 2.93
N VAL A 156 -4.92 2.27 2.05
CA VAL A 156 -3.68 3.00 1.82
C VAL A 156 -3.95 4.49 1.95
N ALA A 157 -3.11 5.17 2.72
CA ALA A 157 -3.07 6.62 2.76
C ALA A 157 -1.61 7.09 2.69
N GLY A 158 -1.40 8.29 2.17
CA GLY A 158 -0.06 8.87 2.07
C GLY A 158 -0.11 10.36 1.82
N LYS A 159 0.94 11.03 2.26
CA LYS A 159 1.10 12.47 2.08
C LYS A 159 1.35 12.80 0.62
N PRO A 160 0.53 13.64 -0.02
CA PRO A 160 0.78 14.11 -1.39
C PRO A 160 2.01 15.00 -1.44
N PHE A 161 2.73 14.95 -2.56
CA PHE A 161 3.93 15.79 -2.74
C PHE A 161 3.64 17.07 -3.50
N ASP A 162 2.50 17.15 -4.21
CA ASP A 162 2.09 18.30 -5.03
C ASP A 162 3.16 18.70 -6.07
N GLU A 163 3.88 17.71 -6.56
CA GLU A 163 4.94 17.87 -7.54
C GLU A 163 4.50 17.36 -8.92
N PRO A 164 5.04 17.91 -10.03
CA PRO A 164 4.78 17.36 -11.36
C PRO A 164 5.16 15.88 -11.46
N ILE A 165 4.37 15.11 -12.20
CA ILE A 165 4.62 13.70 -12.45
C ILE A 165 4.74 13.49 -13.96
N VAL A 166 5.89 12.99 -14.41
CA VAL A 166 6.13 12.55 -15.78
C VAL A 166 6.49 11.07 -15.74
N ARG A 167 5.76 10.26 -16.51
CA ARG A 167 5.95 8.83 -16.55
C ARG A 167 6.25 8.33 -17.95
N TYR A 168 7.24 7.43 -18.07
CA TYR A 168 7.51 6.68 -19.30
C TYR A 168 8.06 5.29 -18.98
N GLY A 169 7.37 4.26 -19.43
CA GLY A 169 7.71 2.87 -19.07
C GLY A 169 7.79 2.67 -17.55
N PRO A 170 8.90 2.16 -17.01
CA PRO A 170 9.11 1.96 -15.58
C PRO A 170 9.56 3.23 -14.85
N PHE A 171 9.87 4.32 -15.57
CA PHE A 171 10.41 5.53 -14.97
C PHE A 171 9.31 6.51 -14.59
N VAL A 172 9.44 7.09 -13.39
CA VAL A 172 8.56 8.15 -12.88
C VAL A 172 9.45 9.27 -12.34
N MET A 173 9.42 10.42 -13.01
CA MET A 173 10.24 11.59 -12.70
C MET A 173 9.38 12.85 -12.61
N ASN A 174 9.99 14.01 -12.43
CA ASN A 174 9.27 15.28 -12.36
C ASN A 174 9.27 16.05 -13.69
N THR A 175 10.24 15.79 -14.58
CA THR A 175 10.37 16.43 -15.89
C THR A 175 10.61 15.42 -17.02
N LYS A 176 10.41 15.85 -18.27
CA LYS A 176 10.71 15.04 -19.45
C LYS A 176 12.20 14.82 -19.64
N GLU A 177 12.98 15.81 -19.28
CA GLU A 177 14.44 15.79 -19.35
C GLU A 177 15.01 14.74 -18.39
N GLU A 178 14.46 14.65 -17.17
CA GLU A 178 14.82 13.62 -16.21
C GLU A 178 14.42 12.21 -16.69
N ILE A 179 13.30 12.06 -17.38
CA ILE A 179 12.94 10.78 -18.03
C ILE A 179 13.96 10.39 -19.10
N GLN A 180 14.39 11.33 -19.93
CA GLN A 180 15.41 11.07 -20.96
C GLN A 180 16.74 10.64 -20.33
N GLN A 181 17.13 11.29 -19.23
CA GLN A 181 18.34 10.92 -18.50
C GLN A 181 18.20 9.52 -17.89
N ALA A 182 17.08 9.20 -17.25
CA ALA A 182 16.85 7.87 -16.68
C ALA A 182 16.91 6.74 -17.74
N ILE A 183 16.36 6.97 -18.92
CA ILE A 183 16.46 6.03 -20.05
C ILE A 183 17.92 5.86 -20.48
N HIS A 184 18.66 6.97 -20.61
CA HIS A 184 20.06 6.93 -20.97
C HIS A 184 20.90 6.15 -19.95
N ASP A 185 20.68 6.41 -18.66
CA ASP A 185 21.39 5.74 -17.56
C ASP A 185 21.10 4.23 -17.56
N ALA A 186 19.83 3.84 -17.75
CA ALA A 186 19.44 2.42 -17.86
C ALA A 186 20.13 1.73 -19.05
N GLN A 187 20.17 2.36 -20.22
CA GLN A 187 20.81 1.82 -21.43
C GLN A 187 22.33 1.64 -21.29
N ASN A 188 22.95 2.44 -20.43
CA ASN A 188 24.40 2.39 -20.18
C ASN A 188 24.78 1.61 -18.91
N GLY A 189 23.82 0.95 -18.25
CA GLY A 189 24.08 0.16 -17.04
C GLY A 189 24.53 0.99 -15.83
N LEU A 190 24.05 2.22 -15.73
CA LEU A 190 24.32 3.14 -14.62
C LEU A 190 23.30 3.02 -13.47
N ILE A 191 22.27 2.20 -13.66
CA ILE A 191 21.25 1.85 -12.68
C ILE A 191 21.11 0.34 -12.52
#